data_d1c74e43a425262859e6a96c5180c946
#
_entry.id   d1c74e43a425262859e6a96c5180c946
#
_cell.length_a   1.000
_cell.length_b   1.000
_cell.length_c   1.000
_cell.angle_alpha   90.00
_cell.angle_beta   90.00
_cell.angle_gamma   90.00
#
_symmetry.space_group_name_H-M   'P 1'
#
loop_
_entity.id
_entity.type
_entity.pdbx_description
1 polymer ?
#
loop_
_entity_poly.entity_id
_entity_poly.type
_entity_poly.pdbx_seq_one_letter_code
_entity_poly.pdbx_strand_id
1 'polypeptide(L)'
;MIQYLKGGGIVAVMLDQAAEDGEFFNFLGVKAKTSTSIAKLAIKFNALIVPAYAWRNTENGQIHVSFESPLTHTNYRELTSRLSSSIESRVVLTPHQWYWVHRRWKF
;
A
#
# COMPACT_ATOMS: atom_id res chain seq x y z
N MET A 1 -13.96 -5.83 9.33
CA MET A 1 -12.51 -5.57 9.39
C MET A 1 -11.99 -5.32 10.80
N ILE A 2 -12.55 -4.33 11.49
CA ILE A 2 -12.07 -3.93 12.83
C ILE A 2 -12.15 -5.07 13.86
N GLN A 3 -13.27 -5.77 13.91
CA GLN A 3 -13.43 -6.90 14.84
C GLN A 3 -12.42 -8.02 14.55
N TYR A 4 -12.14 -8.26 13.30
CA TYR A 4 -11.19 -9.28 12.90
C TYR A 4 -9.76 -8.93 13.36
N LEU A 5 -9.36 -7.67 13.24
CA LEU A 5 -8.08 -7.20 13.75
C LEU A 5 -7.99 -7.30 15.27
N LYS A 6 -9.06 -6.95 15.98
CA LYS A 6 -9.11 -7.07 17.45
C LYS A 6 -8.94 -8.52 17.90
N GLY A 7 -9.43 -9.46 17.14
CA GLY A 7 -9.32 -10.89 17.43
C GLY A 7 -7.99 -11.52 17.04
N GLY A 8 -7.01 -10.72 16.59
CA GLY A 8 -5.69 -11.22 16.17
C GLY A 8 -5.65 -11.72 14.74
N GLY A 9 -6.66 -11.39 13.93
CA GLY A 9 -6.72 -11.78 12.53
C GLY A 9 -5.79 -10.95 11.63
N ILE A 10 -5.61 -11.44 10.40
CA ILE A 10 -4.83 -10.76 9.37
C ILE A 10 -5.79 -10.19 8.34
N VAL A 11 -5.61 -8.93 7.99
CA VAL A 11 -6.40 -8.26 6.96
C VAL A 11 -5.47 -7.81 5.84
N ALA A 12 -5.79 -8.19 4.61
CA ALA A 12 -5.07 -7.74 3.42
C ALA A 12 -5.83 -6.59 2.78
N VAL A 13 -5.11 -5.53 2.43
CA VAL A 13 -5.70 -4.34 1.84
C VAL A 13 -4.84 -3.87 0.68
N MET A 14 -5.47 -3.41 -0.40
CA MET A 14 -4.78 -2.79 -1.53
C MET A 14 -4.78 -1.28 -1.37
N LEU A 15 -3.59 -0.67 -1.46
CA LEU A 15 -3.41 0.75 -1.22
C LEU A 15 -2.90 1.51 -2.45
N ASP A 16 -2.76 0.83 -3.57
CA ASP A 16 -2.20 1.42 -4.79
C ASP A 16 -3.23 2.17 -5.63
N GLN A 17 -4.47 2.26 -5.17
CA GLN A 17 -5.55 2.89 -5.90
C GLN A 17 -5.91 4.25 -5.29
N ALA A 18 -6.51 5.12 -6.11
CA ALA A 18 -6.96 6.42 -5.67
C ALA A 18 -8.11 6.30 -4.66
N ALA A 19 -8.13 7.16 -3.66
CA ALA A 19 -9.16 7.20 -2.63
C ALA A 19 -9.78 8.60 -2.57
N GLU A 20 -11.07 8.69 -2.83
CA GLU A 20 -11.78 9.98 -2.86
C GLU A 20 -11.69 10.72 -1.51
N ASP A 21 -11.78 9.99 -0.43
CA ASP A 21 -11.71 10.51 0.94
C ASP A 21 -10.29 10.55 1.50
N GLY A 22 -9.28 10.30 0.65
CA GLY A 22 -7.89 10.29 1.08
C GLY A 22 -7.27 11.68 1.20
N GLU A 23 -6.01 11.70 1.58
CA GLU A 23 -5.18 12.89 1.61
C GLU A 23 -4.14 12.83 0.50
N PHE A 24 -3.59 13.99 0.12
CA PHE A 24 -2.60 14.04 -0.95
C PHE A 24 -1.23 13.63 -0.45
N PHE A 25 -0.61 12.70 -1.16
CA PHE A 25 0.77 12.27 -0.99
C PHE A 25 1.45 12.19 -2.35
N ASN A 26 2.75 12.39 -2.39
CA ASN A 26 3.50 12.22 -3.64
C ASN A 26 3.49 10.75 -4.05
N PHE A 27 3.19 10.54 -5.33
CA PHE A 27 3.30 9.23 -5.95
C PHE A 27 3.89 9.42 -7.37
N LEU A 28 5.07 8.89 -7.58
CA LEU A 28 5.86 9.09 -8.81
C LEU A 28 6.02 10.58 -9.16
N GLY A 29 6.27 11.40 -8.15
CA GLY A 29 6.51 12.83 -8.31
C GLY A 29 5.27 13.68 -8.47
N VAL A 30 4.08 13.11 -8.48
CA VAL A 30 2.80 13.83 -8.63
C VAL A 30 1.90 13.52 -7.44
N LYS A 31 1.25 14.53 -6.91
CA LYS A 31 0.36 14.35 -5.76
C LYS A 31 -0.86 13.52 -6.13
N ALA A 32 -1.13 12.50 -5.32
CA ALA A 32 -2.26 11.60 -5.49
C ALA A 32 -2.98 11.40 -4.15
N LYS A 33 -4.31 11.38 -4.19
CA LYS A 33 -5.10 11.09 -2.99
C LYS A 33 -4.93 9.63 -2.60
N THR A 34 -4.50 9.40 -1.38
CA THR A 34 -4.19 8.09 -0.83
C THR A 34 -4.98 7.89 0.45
N SER A 35 -5.58 6.71 0.62
CA SER A 35 -6.32 6.39 1.84
C SER A 35 -5.39 6.41 3.06
N THR A 36 -5.83 7.10 4.10
CA THR A 36 -5.13 7.14 5.39
C THR A 36 -5.75 6.19 6.42
N SER A 37 -6.86 5.56 6.08
CA SER A 37 -7.61 4.69 7.00
C SER A 37 -6.77 3.54 7.52
N ILE A 38 -5.96 2.94 6.67
CA ILE A 38 -5.16 1.76 7.03
C ILE A 38 -4.11 2.13 8.07
N ALA A 39 -3.42 3.25 7.86
CA ALA A 39 -2.43 3.73 8.82
C ALA A 39 -3.08 4.08 10.17
N LYS A 40 -4.23 4.76 10.13
CA LYS A 40 -4.98 5.11 11.33
C LYS A 40 -5.44 3.89 12.10
N LEU A 41 -5.97 2.87 11.42
CA LEU A 41 -6.39 1.62 12.06
C LEU A 41 -5.22 0.86 12.66
N ALA A 42 -4.11 0.77 11.93
CA ALA A 42 -2.92 0.08 12.42
C ALA A 42 -2.39 0.72 13.71
N ILE A 43 -2.34 2.04 13.75
CA ILE A 43 -1.89 2.79 14.93
C ILE A 43 -2.87 2.58 16.10
N LYS A 44 -4.16 2.71 15.82
CA LYS A 44 -5.20 2.59 16.86
C LYS A 44 -5.20 1.22 17.52
N PHE A 45 -5.03 0.15 16.75
CA PHE A 45 -5.08 -1.22 17.25
C PHE A 45 -3.69 -1.86 17.42
N ASN A 46 -2.64 -1.07 17.28
CA ASN A 46 -1.25 -1.54 17.37
C ASN A 46 -1.00 -2.78 16.47
N ALA A 47 -1.54 -2.75 15.26
CA ALA A 47 -1.39 -3.82 14.29
C ALA A 47 -0.10 -3.64 13.49
N LEU A 48 0.58 -4.74 13.19
CA LEU A 48 1.73 -4.72 12.28
C LEU A 48 1.26 -4.44 10.86
N ILE A 49 1.98 -3.59 10.16
CA ILE A 49 1.80 -3.40 8.72
C ILE A 49 2.99 -4.04 8.02
N VAL A 50 2.69 -5.00 7.17
CA VAL A 50 3.71 -5.72 6.38
C VAL A 50 3.40 -5.47 4.90
N PRO A 51 4.24 -4.69 4.20
CA PRO A 51 4.08 -4.56 2.75
C PRO A 51 4.30 -5.90 2.07
N ALA A 52 3.40 -6.25 1.15
CA ALA A 52 3.47 -7.49 0.41
C ALA A 52 3.24 -7.22 -1.08
N TYR A 53 3.99 -7.89 -1.92
CA TYR A 53 3.95 -7.69 -3.36
C TYR A 53 3.94 -9.01 -4.09
N ALA A 54 3.21 -9.05 -5.19
CA ALA A 54 3.22 -10.19 -6.11
C ALA A 54 3.61 -9.68 -7.50
N TRP A 55 4.44 -10.43 -8.18
CA TRP A 55 4.86 -10.11 -9.55
C TRP A 55 5.07 -11.39 -10.33
N ARG A 56 4.90 -11.30 -11.64
CA ARG A 56 5.04 -12.44 -12.54
C ARG A 56 6.39 -12.38 -13.23
N ASN A 57 7.10 -13.51 -13.21
CA ASN A 57 8.27 -13.68 -14.06
C ASN A 57 7.77 -13.96 -15.48
N THR A 58 8.07 -13.06 -16.41
CA THR A 58 7.56 -13.15 -17.79
C THR A 58 8.25 -14.24 -18.61
N GLU A 59 9.41 -14.72 -18.19
CA GLU A 59 10.14 -15.78 -18.89
C GLU A 59 9.54 -17.16 -18.65
N ASN A 60 9.16 -17.47 -17.40
CA ASN A 60 8.66 -18.79 -17.02
C ASN A 60 7.22 -18.79 -16.49
N GLY A 61 6.57 -17.63 -16.41
CA GLY A 61 5.19 -17.49 -15.95
C GLY A 61 4.97 -17.68 -14.45
N GLN A 62 6.03 -17.88 -13.67
CA GLN A 62 5.91 -18.06 -12.22
C GLN A 62 5.49 -16.76 -11.55
N ILE A 63 4.64 -16.87 -10.53
CA ILE A 63 4.26 -15.74 -9.69
C ILE A 63 5.12 -15.77 -8.43
N HIS A 64 5.78 -14.66 -8.16
CA HIS A 64 6.57 -14.47 -6.95
C HIS A 64 5.81 -13.58 -5.99
N VAL A 65 5.83 -13.93 -4.71
CA VAL A 65 5.27 -13.13 -3.64
C VAL A 65 6.39 -12.79 -2.67
N SER A 66 6.51 -11.52 -2.33
CA SER A 66 7.51 -11.07 -1.37
C SER A 66 6.85 -10.27 -0.25
N PHE A 67 7.39 -10.42 0.95
CA PHE A 67 6.98 -9.65 2.12
C PHE A 67 8.18 -8.82 2.57
N GLU A 68 7.95 -7.53 2.76
CA GLU A 68 8.99 -6.65 3.28
C GLU A 68 8.93 -6.64 4.82
N SER A 69 9.96 -6.05 5.43
CA SER A 69 9.98 -5.89 6.89
C SER A 69 8.79 -5.03 7.35
N PRO A 70 8.22 -5.34 8.52
CA PRO A 70 7.13 -4.51 9.06
C PRO A 70 7.57 -3.06 9.23
N LEU A 71 6.65 -2.14 8.96
CA LEU A 71 6.89 -0.71 9.15
C LEU A 71 6.67 -0.33 10.60
N THR A 72 7.57 0.50 11.13
CA THR A 72 7.42 1.06 12.48
C THR A 72 6.29 2.09 12.50
N HIS A 73 5.49 2.04 13.58
CA HIS A 73 4.45 3.04 13.76
C HIS A 73 5.03 4.41 14.11
N THR A 74 4.52 5.42 13.43
CA THR A 74 4.77 6.83 13.69
C THR A 74 3.42 7.53 13.71
N ASN A 75 3.29 8.75 13.19
CA ASN A 75 1.97 9.32 12.95
C ASN A 75 1.39 8.75 11.64
N TYR A 76 0.07 8.90 11.46
CA TYR A 76 -0.60 8.29 10.30
C TYR A 76 -0.14 8.87 8.96
N ARG A 77 0.23 10.14 8.92
CA ARG A 77 0.70 10.77 7.67
C ARG A 77 2.04 10.20 7.24
N GLU A 78 2.98 10.09 8.17
CA GLU A 78 4.29 9.52 7.87
C GLU A 78 4.18 8.04 7.49
N LEU A 79 3.34 7.29 8.20
CA LEU A 79 3.12 5.87 7.90
C LEU A 79 2.50 5.70 6.51
N THR A 80 1.50 6.50 6.16
CA THR A 80 0.89 6.49 4.82
C THR A 80 1.91 6.87 3.75
N SER A 81 2.75 7.85 4.02
CA SER A 81 3.81 8.27 3.10
C SER A 81 4.81 7.13 2.85
N ARG A 82 5.20 6.41 3.89
CA ARG A 82 6.10 5.26 3.77
C ARG A 82 5.46 4.13 2.96
N LEU A 83 4.17 3.87 3.17
CA LEU A 83 3.44 2.87 2.39
C LEU A 83 3.38 3.26 0.91
N SER A 84 3.10 4.52 0.63
CA SER A 84 3.08 5.04 -0.74
C SER A 84 4.44 4.91 -1.41
N SER A 85 5.51 5.25 -0.70
CA SER A 85 6.89 5.13 -1.21
C SER A 85 7.28 3.68 -1.47
N SER A 86 6.84 2.77 -0.64
CA SER A 86 7.07 1.33 -0.84
C SER A 86 6.41 0.84 -2.13
N ILE A 87 5.16 1.22 -2.35
CA ILE A 87 4.43 0.88 -3.59
C ILE A 87 5.11 1.49 -4.81
N GLU A 88 5.50 2.76 -4.71
CA GLU A 88 6.22 3.47 -5.78
C GLU A 88 7.48 2.74 -6.19
N SER A 89 8.27 2.26 -5.22
CA SER A 89 9.48 1.50 -5.48
C SER A 89 9.20 0.24 -6.30
N ARG A 90 8.09 -0.44 -6.00
CA ARG A 90 7.69 -1.64 -6.75
C ARG A 90 7.20 -1.32 -8.15
N VAL A 91 6.44 -0.24 -8.32
CA VAL A 91 5.97 0.20 -9.64
C VAL A 91 7.16 0.53 -10.53
N VAL A 92 8.18 1.19 -9.99
CA VAL A 92 9.41 1.53 -10.75
C VAL A 92 10.17 0.28 -11.18
N LEU A 93 10.21 -0.77 -10.35
CA LEU A 93 10.89 -2.02 -10.68
C LEU A 93 10.18 -2.81 -11.79
N THR A 94 8.86 -2.85 -11.77
CA THR A 94 8.07 -3.62 -12.75
C THR A 94 6.89 -2.79 -13.26
N PRO A 95 7.15 -1.66 -13.93
CA PRO A 95 6.08 -0.73 -14.30
C PRO A 95 5.01 -1.33 -15.21
N HIS A 96 5.38 -2.30 -16.04
CA HIS A 96 4.46 -2.96 -16.95
C HIS A 96 3.45 -3.89 -16.24
N GLN A 97 3.66 -4.21 -14.96
CA GLN A 97 2.77 -5.09 -14.19
C GLN A 97 1.81 -4.31 -13.28
N TRP A 98 1.92 -2.99 -13.23
CA TRP A 98 0.99 -2.17 -12.46
C TRP A 98 -0.24 -1.82 -13.30
N TYR A 99 -1.40 -1.78 -12.64
CA TYR A 99 -2.67 -1.50 -13.32
C TYR A 99 -2.83 -0.03 -13.64
N TRP A 100 -2.20 0.45 -14.72
CA TRP A 100 -2.22 1.83 -15.16
C TRP A 100 -3.60 2.33 -15.62
N VAL A 101 -4.50 1.43 -15.99
CA VAL A 101 -5.86 1.78 -16.41
C VAL A 101 -6.64 2.44 -15.28
N HIS A 102 -6.32 2.10 -14.02
CA HIS A 102 -6.83 2.81 -12.86
C HIS A 102 -6.23 4.22 -12.81
N ARG A 103 -7.08 5.22 -12.73
CA ARG A 103 -6.64 6.62 -12.72
C ARG A 103 -6.15 7.01 -11.32
N ARG A 104 -4.90 6.72 -11.00
CA ARG A 104 -4.33 6.94 -9.67
C ARG A 104 -4.41 8.40 -9.22
N TRP A 105 -4.30 9.33 -10.16
CA TRP A 105 -4.27 10.77 -9.89
C TRP A 105 -5.58 11.47 -10.24
N LYS A 106 -6.68 10.77 -10.34
CA LYS A 106 -7.96 11.31 -10.84
C LYS A 106 -8.61 12.36 -9.93
N PHE A 107 -8.16 12.50 -8.71
CA PHE A 107 -8.69 13.50 -7.78
C PHE A 107 -7.80 14.71 -7.64
#